data_4f3e24d2881cef6ec9d6a238bcd5e4d6
#
_entry.id   4f3e24d2881cef6ec9d6a238bcd5e4d6
#
_cell.length_a   1.000
_cell.length_b   1.000
_cell.length_c   1.000
_cell.angle_alpha   90.00
_cell.angle_beta   90.00
_cell.angle_gamma   90.00
#
_symmetry.space_group_name_H-M   'P 1'
#
loop_
_entity.id
_entity.type
_entity.pdbx_description
1 polymer ?
#
loop_
_entity_poly.entity_id
_entity_poly.type
_entity_poly.pdbx_seq_one_letter_code
_entity_poly.pdbx_strand_id
1 'polypeptide(L)'
;MKIISKIEINYFRSTYNVNLAKINDVNVLIGGNDSGKSNVLKALNLFFNNNTELSTPFVFGDDLSRVREKEVKETRGKASIWIKITFNNFLGWKSLPANFSIKRSWNRYGTTPTESYSDDLPATTIGKFLNRLSFHYIPAVRGRDIFSHYLKELHDALIDDEKAGVRASANDLLEAINKSTLDMSEKIKKGLEIDSSIQVPEDLRQLFSTLDFSTKFSGYDMPLQKRGDGIQARHIPFILDFIARHSSKCHIWAYEEPESSLEMSKAFDLAKQFETDFSKENQIFLTTHSPAFYDLAGISVTKWHVRSIESNTSEYKTSVDVIENNGIIDESLGIAGLVASRAKELYEQISHLKDAEKKISGQLASAVIHQVLVEGLTDKKILETAFNKLFPTETLFCEFISTGGAPNLTYSLKAYKTQEKTYPFSIVGLYDNDQTGRKEHSNFKESTLLTPHGFREIVNNQLYCGVLVAPEFLKIVTDSINQILRKSNFLCLLSICSRIP
;
A
#
# COMPACT_ATOMS: atom_id res chain seq x y z
N MET A 1 1.71 -21.36 3.30
CA MET A 1 2.61 -22.56 3.37
C MET A 1 3.07 -22.75 4.80
N LYS A 2 2.73 -23.89 5.43
CA LYS A 2 3.10 -24.16 6.84
C LYS A 2 4.53 -24.70 6.93
N ILE A 3 5.47 -23.86 7.33
CA ILE A 3 6.88 -24.21 7.54
C ILE A 3 7.07 -24.76 8.95
N ILE A 4 6.60 -23.99 9.95
CA ILE A 4 6.65 -24.30 11.37
C ILE A 4 5.29 -24.84 11.78
N SER A 5 5.27 -25.95 12.53
CA SER A 5 4.05 -26.57 13.09
C SER A 5 3.92 -26.41 14.60
N LYS A 6 5.04 -26.26 15.34
CA LYS A 6 5.05 -26.08 16.79
C LYS A 6 6.26 -25.26 17.23
N ILE A 7 6.07 -24.44 18.27
CA ILE A 7 7.14 -23.66 18.92
C ILE A 7 7.05 -23.88 20.45
N GLU A 8 8.17 -24.17 21.06
CA GLU A 8 8.34 -24.30 22.51
C GLU A 8 9.47 -23.36 22.94
N ILE A 9 9.18 -22.43 23.84
CA ILE A 9 10.15 -21.42 24.34
C ILE A 9 10.23 -21.57 25.85
N ASN A 10 11.42 -21.74 26.37
CA ASN A 10 11.62 -21.90 27.80
C ASN A 10 12.73 -20.98 28.30
N TYR A 11 12.40 -20.28 29.38
CA TYR A 11 13.31 -19.46 30.17
C TYR A 11 13.93 -18.26 29.46
N PHE A 12 13.31 -17.78 28.38
CA PHE A 12 13.72 -16.57 27.68
C PHE A 12 12.87 -15.38 28.14
N ARG A 13 13.46 -14.41 28.80
CA ARG A 13 12.81 -13.21 29.35
C ARG A 13 11.54 -13.56 30.15
N SER A 14 10.36 -13.06 29.77
CA SER A 14 9.11 -13.42 30.41
C SER A 14 8.54 -14.78 29.94
N THR A 15 9.04 -15.36 28.83
CA THR A 15 8.57 -16.65 28.32
C THR A 15 9.19 -17.81 29.09
N TYR A 16 8.61 -18.11 30.25
CA TYR A 16 9.11 -19.17 31.16
C TYR A 16 8.86 -20.58 30.61
N ASN A 17 7.64 -20.83 30.12
CA ASN A 17 7.24 -22.09 29.48
C ASN A 17 6.09 -21.76 28.51
N VAL A 18 6.43 -21.44 27.27
CA VAL A 18 5.45 -21.08 26.22
C VAL A 18 5.42 -22.19 25.18
N ASN A 19 4.21 -22.62 24.82
CA ASN A 19 3.98 -23.66 23.82
C ASN A 19 2.90 -23.24 22.82
N LEU A 20 3.29 -23.02 21.57
CA LEU A 20 2.39 -22.75 20.45
C LEU A 20 2.27 -24.03 19.61
N ALA A 21 1.16 -24.76 19.77
CA ALA A 21 0.96 -26.09 19.14
C ALA A 21 0.02 -26.07 17.92
N LYS A 22 -0.78 -25.00 17.74
CA LYS A 22 -1.75 -24.87 16.64
C LYS A 22 -1.32 -23.76 15.65
N ILE A 23 -0.12 -23.86 15.12
CA ILE A 23 0.44 -22.86 14.22
C ILE A 23 -0.17 -22.99 12.82
N ASN A 24 -0.49 -21.84 12.21
CA ASN A 24 -1.04 -21.72 10.87
C ASN A 24 -0.17 -20.81 9.98
N ASP A 25 -0.67 -20.42 8.79
CA ASP A 25 0.06 -19.52 7.90
C ASP A 25 0.17 -18.12 8.50
N VAL A 26 -0.89 -17.64 9.18
CA VAL A 26 -0.88 -16.38 9.94
C VAL A 26 -1.15 -16.68 11.41
N ASN A 27 -0.28 -16.21 12.29
CA ASN A 27 -0.36 -16.39 13.73
C ASN A 27 -0.37 -15.03 14.42
N VAL A 28 -1.49 -14.68 15.03
CA VAL A 28 -1.74 -13.38 15.65
C VAL A 28 -1.62 -13.47 17.16
N LEU A 29 -0.63 -12.83 17.75
CA LEU A 29 -0.41 -12.76 19.19
C LEU A 29 -1.07 -11.48 19.73
N ILE A 30 -2.10 -11.64 20.55
CA ILE A 30 -2.95 -10.57 21.05
C ILE A 30 -2.86 -10.55 22.59
N GLY A 31 -2.82 -9.38 23.19
CA GLY A 31 -2.78 -9.22 24.65
C GLY A 31 -2.47 -7.80 25.06
N GLY A 32 -2.52 -7.52 26.35
CA GLY A 32 -2.18 -6.21 26.93
C GLY A 32 -0.71 -5.80 26.70
N ASN A 33 -0.37 -4.55 27.02
CA ASN A 33 1.02 -4.13 27.07
C ASN A 33 1.78 -4.96 28.12
N ASP A 34 3.06 -5.17 27.89
CA ASP A 34 3.94 -5.97 28.75
C ASP A 34 3.50 -7.42 29.01
N SER A 35 2.55 -7.96 28.26
CA SER A 35 2.15 -9.37 28.36
C SER A 35 3.19 -10.37 27.86
N GLY A 36 4.21 -9.91 27.13
CA GLY A 36 5.29 -10.73 26.60
C GLY A 36 5.14 -11.14 25.15
N LYS A 37 4.22 -10.53 24.38
CA LYS A 37 4.03 -10.79 22.93
C LYS A 37 5.34 -10.63 22.13
N SER A 38 6.03 -9.50 22.30
CA SER A 38 7.31 -9.24 21.61
C SER A 38 8.40 -10.24 22.01
N ASN A 39 8.37 -10.75 23.26
CA ASN A 39 9.35 -11.75 23.67
C ASN A 39 9.20 -13.08 22.93
N VAL A 40 7.99 -13.45 22.50
CA VAL A 40 7.78 -14.62 21.65
C VAL A 40 8.46 -14.43 20.29
N LEU A 41 8.29 -13.26 19.65
CA LEU A 41 8.91 -12.96 18.35
C LEU A 41 10.43 -12.81 18.47
N LYS A 42 10.91 -12.18 19.54
CA LYS A 42 12.36 -12.05 19.83
C LYS A 42 13.01 -13.41 20.10
N ALA A 43 12.31 -14.35 20.71
CA ALA A 43 12.79 -15.72 20.87
C ALA A 43 12.94 -16.42 19.50
N LEU A 44 12.00 -16.20 18.58
CA LEU A 44 12.15 -16.70 17.21
C LEU A 44 13.34 -16.07 16.50
N ASN A 45 13.53 -14.76 16.67
CA ASN A 45 14.70 -14.08 16.11
C ASN A 45 16.02 -14.63 16.69
N LEU A 46 16.06 -14.90 17.99
CA LEU A 46 17.21 -15.56 18.62
C LEU A 46 17.46 -16.96 18.03
N PHE A 47 16.38 -17.73 17.78
CA PHE A 47 16.52 -19.06 17.18
C PHE A 47 17.07 -18.99 15.76
N PHE A 48 16.58 -18.11 14.88
CA PHE A 48 16.98 -18.09 13.48
C PHE A 48 18.25 -17.29 13.23
N ASN A 49 18.37 -16.11 13.85
CA ASN A 49 19.41 -15.13 13.55
C ASN A 49 20.47 -14.97 14.66
N ASN A 50 20.32 -15.70 15.77
CA ASN A 50 21.16 -15.59 16.98
C ASN A 50 21.23 -14.16 17.57
N ASN A 51 20.22 -13.34 17.31
CA ASN A 51 20.06 -11.99 17.81
C ASN A 51 18.67 -11.83 18.44
N THR A 52 18.55 -11.00 19.47
CA THR A 52 17.22 -10.71 20.08
C THR A 52 16.49 -9.61 19.34
N GLU A 53 17.20 -8.65 18.76
CA GLU A 53 16.69 -7.58 17.90
C GLU A 53 17.60 -7.40 16.68
N LEU A 54 17.26 -6.56 15.72
CA LEU A 54 17.99 -6.45 14.45
C LEU A 54 19.50 -6.18 14.61
N SER A 55 19.87 -5.39 15.61
CA SER A 55 21.26 -4.99 15.88
C SER A 55 21.70 -5.28 17.32
N THR A 56 20.89 -6.03 18.07
CA THR A 56 21.16 -6.31 19.48
C THR A 56 21.56 -7.78 19.63
N PRO A 57 22.83 -8.08 19.95
CA PRO A 57 23.27 -9.44 20.18
C PRO A 57 22.61 -10.02 21.43
N PHE A 58 22.54 -11.32 21.47
CA PHE A 58 22.08 -12.07 22.62
C PHE A 58 23.02 -11.89 23.81
N VAL A 59 22.45 -11.57 24.99
CA VAL A 59 23.18 -11.49 26.26
C VAL A 59 22.48 -12.37 27.29
N PHE A 60 23.09 -13.51 27.63
CA PHE A 60 22.47 -14.53 28.48
C PHE A 60 21.89 -13.98 29.79
N GLY A 61 22.61 -13.08 30.47
CA GLY A 61 22.17 -12.52 31.76
C GLY A 61 20.93 -11.66 31.65
N ASP A 62 20.80 -10.90 30.55
CA ASP A 62 19.67 -10.00 30.32
C ASP A 62 18.45 -10.75 29.76
N ASP A 63 18.70 -11.82 29.01
CA ASP A 63 17.69 -12.59 28.33
C ASP A 63 17.20 -13.81 29.11
N LEU A 64 17.84 -14.18 30.25
CA LEU A 64 17.37 -15.25 31.10
C LEU A 64 16.09 -14.81 31.87
N SER A 65 15.10 -15.69 31.91
CA SER A 65 13.88 -15.45 32.69
C SER A 65 14.18 -15.19 34.17
N ARG A 66 13.63 -14.12 34.73
CA ARG A 66 13.76 -13.75 36.14
C ARG A 66 13.21 -14.83 37.07
N VAL A 67 12.10 -15.47 36.68
CA VAL A 67 11.56 -16.63 37.41
C VAL A 67 12.61 -17.73 37.48
N ARG A 68 13.22 -18.08 36.35
CA ARG A 68 14.23 -19.12 36.28
C ARG A 68 15.50 -18.76 37.04
N GLU A 69 15.90 -17.51 36.98
CA GLU A 69 17.06 -17.00 37.71
C GLU A 69 16.92 -17.21 39.24
N LYS A 70 15.75 -16.89 39.78
CA LYS A 70 15.43 -17.12 41.23
C LYS A 70 15.43 -18.60 41.58
N GLU A 71 14.75 -19.43 40.79
CA GLU A 71 14.70 -20.90 41.02
C GLU A 71 16.11 -21.52 41.02
N VAL A 72 16.94 -21.13 40.08
CA VAL A 72 18.33 -21.65 39.97
C VAL A 72 19.19 -21.23 41.15
N LYS A 73 18.98 -20.02 41.68
CA LYS A 73 19.70 -19.56 42.90
C LYS A 73 19.29 -20.42 44.13
N GLU A 74 18.01 -20.76 44.26
CA GLU A 74 17.48 -21.57 45.35
C GLU A 74 17.90 -23.05 45.23
N THR A 75 17.84 -23.64 44.06
CA THR A 75 18.08 -25.05 43.81
C THR A 75 19.51 -25.40 43.44
N ARG A 76 20.41 -24.42 43.29
CA ARG A 76 21.76 -24.57 42.74
C ARG A 76 21.82 -25.30 41.37
N GLY A 77 20.73 -25.16 40.60
CA GLY A 77 20.58 -25.79 39.29
C GLY A 77 21.40 -25.12 38.17
N LYS A 78 21.36 -25.71 37.00
CA LYS A 78 21.96 -25.09 35.79
C LYS A 78 20.93 -24.16 35.13
N ALA A 79 21.33 -22.90 34.87
CA ALA A 79 20.55 -21.97 34.08
C ALA A 79 20.76 -22.23 32.59
N SER A 80 19.70 -22.35 31.84
CA SER A 80 19.72 -22.45 30.38
C SER A 80 18.46 -21.83 29.79
N ILE A 81 18.60 -21.22 28.64
CA ILE A 81 17.48 -20.81 27.78
C ILE A 81 17.42 -21.83 26.66
N TRP A 82 16.21 -22.29 26.30
CA TRP A 82 16.10 -23.15 25.12
C TRP A 82 14.83 -22.87 24.33
N ILE A 83 14.96 -23.03 23.02
CA ILE A 83 13.87 -22.88 22.07
C ILE A 83 13.87 -24.11 21.18
N LYS A 84 12.69 -24.74 21.04
CA LYS A 84 12.48 -25.90 20.18
C LYS A 84 11.41 -25.58 19.16
N ILE A 85 11.76 -25.76 17.89
CA ILE A 85 10.84 -25.55 16.76
C ILE A 85 10.63 -26.86 16.04
N THR A 86 9.37 -27.22 15.80
CA THR A 86 9.00 -28.35 14.97
C THR A 86 8.65 -27.84 13.58
N PHE A 87 9.32 -28.36 12.60
CA PHE A 87 9.16 -28.02 11.18
C PHE A 87 8.37 -29.07 10.44
N ASN A 88 7.61 -28.68 9.45
CA ASN A 88 7.07 -29.56 8.43
C ASN A 88 8.12 -29.74 7.31
N ASN A 89 8.24 -30.94 6.77
CA ASN A 89 9.05 -31.20 5.60
C ASN A 89 8.32 -30.75 4.32
N PHE A 90 8.10 -29.44 4.19
CA PHE A 90 7.38 -28.83 3.07
C PHE A 90 8.15 -28.97 1.72
N LEU A 91 9.45 -29.24 1.78
CA LEU A 91 10.28 -29.50 0.60
C LEU A 91 10.16 -30.94 0.09
N GLY A 92 9.52 -31.83 0.84
CA GLY A 92 9.35 -33.24 0.49
C GLY A 92 10.66 -34.01 0.41
N TRP A 93 11.70 -33.61 1.14
CA TRP A 93 12.99 -34.29 1.12
C TRP A 93 12.89 -35.66 1.76
N LYS A 94 13.29 -36.70 1.01
CA LYS A 94 13.29 -38.08 1.49
C LYS A 94 14.23 -38.35 2.69
N SER A 95 15.21 -37.46 2.90
CA SER A 95 16.15 -37.50 4.02
C SER A 95 15.59 -36.90 5.31
N LEU A 96 14.37 -36.35 5.30
CA LEU A 96 13.71 -35.77 6.46
C LEU A 96 12.35 -36.44 6.67
N PRO A 97 11.95 -36.71 7.91
CA PRO A 97 10.60 -37.17 8.22
C PRO A 97 9.58 -36.05 7.91
N ALA A 98 8.29 -36.39 7.90
CA ALA A 98 7.20 -35.44 7.63
C ALA A 98 7.23 -34.24 8.58
N ASN A 99 7.57 -34.49 9.84
CA ASN A 99 7.80 -33.47 10.86
C ASN A 99 9.10 -33.82 11.61
N PHE A 100 9.88 -32.80 11.91
CA PHE A 100 11.10 -32.94 12.71
C PHE A 100 11.32 -31.70 13.56
N SER A 101 12.07 -31.81 14.64
CA SER A 101 12.30 -30.70 15.55
C SER A 101 13.78 -30.38 15.72
N ILE A 102 14.06 -29.09 15.88
CA ILE A 102 15.36 -28.56 16.18
C ILE A 102 15.24 -27.82 17.51
N LYS A 103 16.09 -28.16 18.45
CA LYS A 103 16.19 -27.46 19.72
C LYS A 103 17.53 -26.78 19.81
N ARG A 104 17.52 -25.48 20.10
CA ARG A 104 18.69 -24.65 20.39
C ARG A 104 18.68 -24.27 21.87
N SER A 105 19.83 -24.45 22.54
CA SER A 105 19.99 -24.18 23.97
C SER A 105 21.20 -23.28 24.21
N TRP A 106 20.99 -22.20 24.95
CA TRP A 106 22.01 -21.24 25.35
C TRP A 106 22.29 -21.34 26.83
N ASN A 107 23.54 -21.12 27.22
CA ASN A 107 23.98 -21.07 28.59
C ASN A 107 24.90 -19.85 28.82
N ARG A 108 25.30 -19.61 30.08
CA ARG A 108 26.09 -18.43 30.44
C ARG A 108 27.54 -18.41 29.89
N TYR A 109 28.00 -19.51 29.29
CA TYR A 109 29.41 -19.66 28.89
C TYR A 109 29.64 -19.39 27.41
N GLY A 110 28.61 -19.09 26.64
CA GLY A 110 28.76 -18.79 25.22
C GLY A 110 27.51 -18.22 24.59
N THR A 111 27.69 -17.52 23.47
CA THR A 111 26.62 -16.96 22.64
C THR A 111 26.14 -17.94 21.58
N THR A 112 26.95 -18.97 21.26
CA THR A 112 26.59 -20.01 20.29
C THR A 112 25.73 -21.06 20.96
N PRO A 113 24.55 -21.40 20.43
CA PRO A 113 23.69 -22.41 21.03
C PRO A 113 24.22 -23.82 20.81
N THR A 114 23.91 -24.70 21.76
CA THR A 114 24.00 -26.16 21.56
C THR A 114 22.76 -26.62 20.84
N GLU A 115 22.91 -27.39 19.76
CA GLU A 115 21.78 -27.89 18.97
C GLU A 115 21.54 -29.38 19.27
N SER A 116 20.26 -29.76 19.26
CA SER A 116 19.82 -31.15 19.24
C SER A 116 18.62 -31.31 18.31
N TYR A 117 18.53 -32.47 17.68
CA TYR A 117 17.53 -32.75 16.66
C TYR A 117 16.67 -33.97 17.06
N SER A 118 15.43 -34.05 16.54
CA SER A 118 14.65 -35.29 16.64
C SER A 118 15.20 -36.34 15.69
N ASP A 119 14.94 -37.62 15.99
CA ASP A 119 15.16 -38.74 15.08
C ASP A 119 16.64 -38.92 14.61
N ASP A 120 17.60 -38.53 15.43
CA ASP A 120 19.05 -38.59 15.14
C ASP A 120 19.46 -38.06 13.75
N LEU A 121 18.79 -37.02 13.30
CA LEU A 121 19.00 -36.42 11.98
C LEU A 121 20.40 -35.84 11.84
N PRO A 122 21.08 -36.02 10.69
CA PRO A 122 22.40 -35.44 10.45
C PRO A 122 22.36 -33.91 10.45
N ALA A 123 23.28 -33.28 11.19
CA ALA A 123 23.43 -31.82 11.26
C ALA A 123 23.57 -31.18 9.85
N THR A 124 24.25 -31.89 8.93
CA THR A 124 24.41 -31.44 7.53
C THR A 124 23.09 -31.33 6.78
N THR A 125 22.15 -32.27 7.00
CA THR A 125 20.81 -32.25 6.38
C THR A 125 20.00 -31.09 6.99
N ILE A 126 20.06 -30.93 8.29
CA ILE A 126 19.40 -29.82 9.00
C ILE A 126 19.95 -28.46 8.52
N GLY A 127 21.26 -28.32 8.40
CA GLY A 127 21.88 -27.08 7.90
C GLY A 127 21.44 -26.76 6.47
N LYS A 128 21.36 -27.75 5.58
CA LYS A 128 20.81 -27.56 4.22
C LYS A 128 19.35 -27.11 4.23
N PHE A 129 18.53 -27.66 5.13
CA PHE A 129 17.13 -27.27 5.28
C PHE A 129 17.01 -25.85 5.78
N LEU A 130 17.73 -25.49 6.86
CA LEU A 130 17.72 -24.13 7.41
C LEU A 130 18.20 -23.08 6.40
N ASN A 131 19.16 -23.41 5.54
CA ASN A 131 19.60 -22.52 4.46
C ASN A 131 18.53 -22.24 3.39
N ARG A 132 17.45 -23.02 3.35
CA ARG A 132 16.28 -22.76 2.51
C ARG A 132 15.26 -21.84 3.16
N LEU A 133 15.50 -21.42 4.41
CA LEU A 133 14.63 -20.50 5.14
C LEU A 133 15.25 -19.12 5.22
N SER A 134 14.41 -18.11 5.20
CA SER A 134 14.75 -16.73 5.51
C SER A 134 13.81 -16.23 6.59
N PHE A 135 14.36 -15.77 7.71
CA PHE A 135 13.58 -15.27 8.83
C PHE A 135 13.78 -13.76 8.97
N HIS A 136 12.68 -13.02 8.92
CA HIS A 136 12.66 -11.56 9.01
C HIS A 136 11.98 -11.13 10.31
N TYR A 137 12.71 -10.39 11.14
CA TYR A 137 12.16 -9.77 12.34
C TYR A 137 11.97 -8.29 12.15
N ILE A 138 10.73 -7.84 12.23
CA ILE A 138 10.33 -6.45 12.04
C ILE A 138 9.83 -5.89 13.38
N PRO A 139 10.59 -5.02 14.07
CA PRO A 139 10.20 -4.47 15.37
C PRO A 139 9.06 -3.45 15.24
N ALA A 140 8.38 -3.14 16.35
CA ALA A 140 7.32 -2.15 16.41
C ALA A 140 7.83 -0.73 16.11
N VAL A 141 9.00 -0.38 16.64
CA VAL A 141 9.66 0.90 16.35
C VAL A 141 10.53 0.72 15.10
N ARG A 142 10.14 1.39 14.01
CA ARG A 142 10.76 1.27 12.69
C ARG A 142 11.43 2.57 12.33
N GLY A 143 12.70 2.70 12.72
CA GLY A 143 13.55 3.81 12.31
C GLY A 143 14.08 3.62 10.87
N ARG A 144 14.81 4.63 10.39
CA ARG A 144 15.43 4.61 9.05
C ARG A 144 16.35 3.41 8.84
N ASP A 145 17.01 2.93 9.89
CA ASP A 145 17.91 1.79 9.81
C ASP A 145 17.20 0.50 9.40
N ILE A 146 15.98 0.28 9.93
CA ILE A 146 15.15 -0.87 9.60
C ILE A 146 14.74 -0.81 8.12
N PHE A 147 14.26 0.35 7.67
CA PHE A 147 13.89 0.54 6.28
C PHE A 147 15.07 0.34 5.34
N SER A 148 16.23 0.93 5.67
CA SER A 148 17.46 0.80 4.88
C SER A 148 17.95 -0.66 4.82
N HIS A 149 17.78 -1.43 5.89
CA HIS A 149 18.11 -2.86 5.93
C HIS A 149 17.28 -3.63 4.89
N TYR A 150 15.95 -3.48 4.91
CA TYR A 150 15.07 -4.17 3.95
C TYR A 150 15.21 -3.66 2.52
N LEU A 151 15.53 -2.38 2.33
CA LEU A 151 15.84 -1.84 1.01
C LEU A 151 17.10 -2.50 0.42
N LYS A 152 18.11 -2.74 1.26
CA LYS A 152 19.31 -3.48 0.86
C LYS A 152 18.98 -4.93 0.48
N GLU A 153 18.18 -5.63 1.29
CA GLU A 153 17.73 -7.00 0.96
C GLU A 153 16.93 -7.06 -0.36
N LEU A 154 16.12 -6.02 -0.65
CA LEU A 154 15.44 -5.87 -1.93
C LEU A 154 16.43 -5.78 -3.09
N HIS A 155 17.47 -4.96 -2.95
CA HIS A 155 18.51 -4.83 -3.98
C HIS A 155 19.25 -6.14 -4.19
N ASP A 156 19.56 -6.87 -3.11
CA ASP A 156 20.18 -8.20 -3.18
C ASP A 156 19.27 -9.18 -3.95
N ALA A 157 17.98 -9.19 -3.65
CA ALA A 157 17.02 -10.05 -4.34
C ALA A 157 16.91 -9.72 -5.84
N LEU A 158 16.91 -8.43 -6.21
CA LEU A 158 16.88 -7.97 -7.61
C LEU A 158 18.13 -8.40 -8.38
N ILE A 159 19.30 -8.36 -7.74
CA ILE A 159 20.58 -8.77 -8.36
C ILE A 159 20.64 -10.29 -8.53
N ASP A 160 20.13 -11.04 -7.57
CA ASP A 160 20.17 -12.50 -7.56
C ASP A 160 19.05 -13.14 -8.43
N ASP A 161 18.04 -12.36 -8.84
CA ASP A 161 17.00 -12.83 -9.75
C ASP A 161 17.50 -12.87 -11.21
N GLU A 162 17.90 -14.06 -11.67
CA GLU A 162 18.37 -14.26 -13.04
C GLU A 162 17.32 -13.88 -14.10
N LYS A 163 16.03 -14.00 -13.80
CA LYS A 163 14.93 -13.66 -14.71
C LYS A 163 14.76 -12.16 -14.89
N ALA A 164 15.10 -11.37 -13.91
CA ALA A 164 15.02 -9.92 -13.99
C ALA A 164 16.08 -9.30 -14.91
N GLY A 165 17.15 -10.03 -15.23
CA GLY A 165 18.22 -9.59 -16.13
C GLY A 165 19.02 -8.39 -15.60
N VAL A 166 18.81 -7.98 -14.34
CA VAL A 166 19.44 -6.79 -13.73
C VAL A 166 20.96 -6.93 -13.68
N ARG A 167 21.45 -8.11 -13.36
CA ARG A 167 22.89 -8.40 -13.34
C ARG A 167 23.53 -8.24 -14.72
N ALA A 168 22.88 -8.73 -15.77
CA ALA A 168 23.36 -8.62 -17.14
C ALA A 168 23.42 -7.14 -17.56
N SER A 169 22.33 -6.39 -17.34
CA SER A 169 22.28 -4.95 -17.65
C SER A 169 23.29 -4.13 -16.87
N ALA A 170 23.54 -4.46 -15.62
CA ALA A 170 24.59 -3.81 -14.82
C ALA A 170 25.99 -4.08 -15.39
N ASN A 171 26.29 -5.30 -15.81
CA ASN A 171 27.55 -5.64 -16.46
C ASN A 171 27.73 -4.89 -17.78
N ASP A 172 26.67 -4.80 -18.61
CA ASP A 172 26.69 -4.06 -19.88
C ASP A 172 26.99 -2.56 -19.64
N LEU A 173 26.36 -1.97 -18.58
CA LEU A 173 26.64 -0.58 -18.18
C LEU A 173 28.11 -0.39 -17.78
N LEU A 174 28.66 -1.30 -16.98
CA LEU A 174 30.04 -1.24 -16.54
C LEU A 174 31.02 -1.40 -17.73
N GLU A 175 30.71 -2.28 -18.65
CA GLU A 175 31.49 -2.45 -19.88
C GLU A 175 31.46 -1.17 -20.73
N ALA A 176 30.29 -0.55 -20.87
CA ALA A 176 30.13 0.72 -21.58
C ALA A 176 30.95 1.86 -20.93
N ILE A 177 30.96 1.93 -19.59
CA ILE A 177 31.79 2.91 -18.84
C ILE A 177 33.26 2.65 -19.11
N ASN A 178 33.74 1.41 -18.99
CA ASN A 178 35.13 1.05 -19.24
C ASN A 178 35.55 1.42 -20.69
N LYS A 179 34.72 1.09 -21.67
CA LYS A 179 34.98 1.43 -23.07
C LYS A 179 35.04 2.95 -23.30
N SER A 180 34.15 3.71 -22.67
CA SER A 180 34.10 5.18 -22.80
C SER A 180 35.30 5.85 -22.13
N THR A 181 35.99 5.20 -21.21
CA THR A 181 37.15 5.74 -20.47
C THR A 181 38.50 5.26 -20.97
N LEU A 182 38.52 4.39 -22.01
CA LEU A 182 39.75 3.85 -22.59
C LEU A 182 40.70 4.98 -23.10
N ASP A 183 40.16 5.98 -23.82
CA ASP A 183 40.96 7.12 -24.34
C ASP A 183 41.62 7.90 -23.20
N MET A 184 40.94 8.09 -22.08
CA MET A 184 41.51 8.72 -20.88
C MET A 184 42.63 7.87 -20.28
N SER A 185 42.41 6.58 -20.14
CA SER A 185 43.41 5.63 -19.58
C SER A 185 44.66 5.59 -20.47
N GLU A 186 44.52 5.60 -21.81
CA GLU A 186 45.66 5.66 -22.72
C GLU A 186 46.44 6.99 -22.64
N LYS A 187 45.73 8.12 -22.46
CA LYS A 187 46.37 9.44 -22.29
C LYS A 187 47.17 9.50 -20.97
N ILE A 188 46.61 8.93 -19.88
CA ILE A 188 47.30 8.83 -18.59
C ILE A 188 48.53 7.98 -18.73
N LYS A 189 48.46 6.83 -19.41
CA LYS A 189 49.59 5.95 -19.64
C LYS A 189 50.72 6.65 -20.44
N LYS A 190 50.35 7.39 -21.50
CA LYS A 190 51.29 8.14 -22.31
C LYS A 190 51.92 9.33 -21.58
N GLY A 191 51.17 10.00 -20.70
CA GLY A 191 51.64 11.20 -20.00
C GLY A 191 52.37 10.94 -18.68
N LEU A 192 51.97 9.90 -17.96
CA LEU A 192 52.44 9.62 -16.62
C LEU A 192 53.21 8.28 -16.52
N GLU A 193 53.24 7.47 -17.57
CA GLU A 193 53.76 6.10 -17.59
C GLU A 193 53.13 5.17 -16.57
N ILE A 194 51.88 5.48 -16.19
CA ILE A 194 51.10 4.71 -15.19
C ILE A 194 49.92 4.05 -15.90
N ASP A 195 49.79 2.74 -15.75
CA ASP A 195 48.57 2.04 -16.18
C ASP A 195 47.44 2.33 -15.19
N SER A 196 46.42 3.00 -15.68
CA SER A 196 45.23 3.35 -14.89
C SER A 196 43.98 2.90 -15.61
N SER A 197 43.04 2.36 -14.86
CA SER A 197 41.70 1.99 -15.31
C SER A 197 40.65 2.35 -14.26
N ILE A 198 39.43 2.57 -14.68
CA ILE A 198 38.32 2.69 -13.72
C ILE A 198 38.08 1.29 -13.17
N GLN A 199 38.21 1.14 -11.85
CA GLN A 199 37.86 -0.11 -11.21
C GLN A 199 36.34 -0.21 -11.11
N VAL A 200 35.83 -1.29 -11.65
CA VAL A 200 34.43 -1.70 -11.49
C VAL A 200 34.28 -2.29 -10.09
N PRO A 201 33.25 -1.95 -9.33
CA PRO A 201 33.00 -2.61 -8.05
C PRO A 201 32.88 -4.12 -8.26
N GLU A 202 33.64 -4.92 -7.51
CA GLU A 202 33.53 -6.37 -7.53
C GLU A 202 32.13 -6.83 -7.09
N ASP A 203 31.48 -6.04 -6.22
CA ASP A 203 30.12 -6.26 -5.75
C ASP A 203 29.14 -5.26 -6.42
N LEU A 204 28.32 -5.77 -7.33
CA LEU A 204 27.27 -4.99 -8.00
C LEU A 204 26.30 -4.31 -7.03
N ARG A 205 26.16 -4.82 -5.79
CA ARG A 205 25.34 -4.21 -4.73
C ARG A 205 25.70 -2.77 -4.44
N GLN A 206 26.96 -2.41 -4.63
CA GLN A 206 27.42 -1.03 -4.45
C GLN A 206 26.80 -0.05 -5.44
N LEU A 207 26.52 -0.50 -6.66
CA LEU A 207 25.82 0.32 -7.67
C LEU A 207 24.39 0.64 -7.27
N PHE A 208 23.74 -0.26 -6.54
CA PHE A 208 22.34 -0.15 -6.16
C PHE A 208 22.14 0.44 -4.75
N SER A 209 23.23 0.65 -3.99
CA SER A 209 23.17 1.12 -2.60
C SER A 209 22.51 2.49 -2.40
N THR A 210 22.43 3.29 -3.46
CA THR A 210 21.82 4.64 -3.47
C THR A 210 20.41 4.66 -4.05
N LEU A 211 19.91 3.55 -4.54
CA LEU A 211 18.54 3.48 -5.08
C LEU A 211 17.52 3.60 -3.94
N ASP A 212 16.50 4.41 -4.17
CA ASP A 212 15.39 4.61 -3.25
C ASP A 212 14.07 4.66 -4.03
N PHE A 213 12.96 4.40 -3.36
CA PHE A 213 11.64 4.58 -3.95
C PHE A 213 11.35 6.07 -4.11
N SER A 214 10.90 6.47 -5.31
CA SER A 214 10.33 7.80 -5.52
C SER A 214 8.82 7.74 -5.27
N THR A 215 8.32 8.65 -4.44
CA THR A 215 6.90 8.79 -4.12
C THR A 215 6.40 10.15 -4.54
N LYS A 216 5.19 10.24 -5.10
CA LYS A 216 4.58 11.52 -5.46
C LYS A 216 3.90 12.15 -4.23
N PHE A 217 4.19 13.42 -4.00
CA PHE A 217 3.54 14.23 -2.98
C PHE A 217 3.25 15.63 -3.52
N SER A 218 1.99 16.03 -3.57
CA SER A 218 1.56 17.33 -4.11
C SER A 218 2.16 17.67 -5.49
N GLY A 219 2.31 16.64 -6.36
CA GLY A 219 2.86 16.82 -7.71
C GLY A 219 4.39 16.75 -7.81
N TYR A 220 5.10 16.66 -6.71
CA TYR A 220 6.56 16.55 -6.67
C TYR A 220 7.01 15.13 -6.35
N ASP A 221 8.10 14.70 -6.96
CA ASP A 221 8.77 13.45 -6.64
C ASP A 221 9.60 13.61 -5.36
N MET A 222 9.38 12.73 -4.39
CA MET A 222 10.08 12.74 -3.10
C MET A 222 10.60 11.33 -2.78
N PRO A 223 11.90 11.18 -2.46
CA PRO A 223 12.45 9.91 -2.00
C PRO A 223 11.70 9.40 -0.77
N LEU A 224 11.43 8.08 -0.73
CA LEU A 224 10.65 7.47 0.35
C LEU A 224 11.36 7.64 1.70
N GLN A 225 12.67 7.63 1.76
CA GLN A 225 13.46 7.90 2.98
C GLN A 225 13.24 9.30 3.57
N LYS A 226 12.71 10.26 2.78
CA LYS A 226 12.33 11.61 3.24
C LYS A 226 10.88 11.72 3.67
N ARG A 227 10.09 10.64 3.54
CA ARG A 227 8.71 10.58 4.02
C ARG A 227 8.67 10.29 5.51
N GLY A 228 7.53 10.58 6.15
CA GLY A 228 7.32 10.23 7.55
C GLY A 228 7.38 8.71 7.79
N ASP A 229 7.78 8.31 9.00
CA ASP A 229 8.03 6.92 9.38
C ASP A 229 6.83 5.99 9.12
N GLY A 230 5.60 6.47 9.31
CA GLY A 230 4.39 5.71 9.02
C GLY A 230 4.23 5.34 7.54
N ILE A 231 4.72 6.19 6.61
CA ILE A 231 4.69 5.87 5.17
C ILE A 231 5.79 4.85 4.86
N GLN A 232 7.00 5.03 5.39
CA GLN A 232 8.09 4.08 5.22
C GLN A 232 7.72 2.70 5.76
N ALA A 233 7.16 2.64 6.98
CA ALA A 233 6.72 1.40 7.62
C ALA A 233 5.70 0.61 6.77
N ARG A 234 4.82 1.31 6.05
CA ARG A 234 3.82 0.70 5.15
C ARG A 234 4.44 0.04 3.92
N HIS A 235 5.63 0.44 3.49
CA HIS A 235 6.30 -0.18 2.35
C HIS A 235 7.00 -1.49 2.72
N ILE A 236 7.35 -1.69 3.99
CA ILE A 236 8.11 -2.87 4.43
C ILE A 236 7.42 -4.19 4.07
N PRO A 237 6.11 -4.42 4.33
CA PRO A 237 5.47 -5.67 3.95
C PRO A 237 5.50 -5.95 2.45
N PHE A 238 5.36 -4.91 1.62
CA PHE A 238 5.41 -5.07 0.16
C PHE A 238 6.83 -5.36 -0.34
N ILE A 239 7.84 -4.75 0.28
CA ILE A 239 9.25 -5.05 0.01
C ILE A 239 9.55 -6.51 0.35
N LEU A 240 9.12 -6.97 1.53
CA LEU A 240 9.32 -8.35 1.97
C LEU A 240 8.58 -9.36 1.08
N ASP A 241 7.36 -9.04 0.66
CA ASP A 241 6.59 -9.87 -0.27
C ASP A 241 7.28 -9.97 -1.65
N PHE A 242 7.81 -8.85 -2.13
CA PHE A 242 8.60 -8.85 -3.35
C PHE A 242 9.85 -9.72 -3.21
N ILE A 243 10.62 -9.56 -2.12
CA ILE A 243 11.81 -10.38 -1.84
C ILE A 243 11.44 -11.86 -1.80
N ALA A 244 10.34 -12.21 -1.13
CA ALA A 244 9.89 -13.60 -1.04
C ALA A 244 9.58 -14.23 -2.40
N ARG A 245 8.91 -13.48 -3.28
CA ARG A 245 8.55 -13.96 -4.63
C ARG A 245 9.74 -14.12 -5.58
N HIS A 246 10.82 -13.36 -5.35
CA HIS A 246 12.03 -13.39 -6.18
C HIS A 246 13.19 -14.17 -5.53
N SER A 247 12.94 -14.79 -4.39
CA SER A 247 13.90 -15.61 -3.66
C SER A 247 13.66 -17.09 -3.88
N SER A 248 14.72 -17.89 -3.87
CA SER A 248 14.64 -19.36 -3.84
C SER A 248 14.39 -19.93 -2.43
N LYS A 249 14.26 -19.06 -1.42
CA LYS A 249 14.03 -19.43 -0.02
C LYS A 249 12.56 -19.32 0.35
N CYS A 250 12.20 -19.99 1.42
CA CYS A 250 10.88 -19.86 2.05
C CYS A 250 10.97 -18.89 3.22
N HIS A 251 10.05 -17.95 3.29
CA HIS A 251 10.15 -16.82 4.18
C HIS A 251 9.23 -16.96 5.39
N ILE A 252 9.74 -16.59 6.55
CA ILE A 252 9.01 -16.51 7.82
C ILE A 252 9.13 -15.08 8.33
N TRP A 253 8.00 -14.44 8.62
CA TRP A 253 7.97 -13.09 9.14
C TRP A 253 7.58 -13.07 10.61
N ALA A 254 8.32 -12.37 11.42
CA ALA A 254 8.00 -12.02 12.80
C ALA A 254 7.79 -10.51 12.86
N TYR A 255 6.54 -10.07 12.80
CA TYR A 255 6.17 -8.67 12.61
C TYR A 255 5.53 -8.11 13.87
N GLU A 256 6.15 -7.12 14.50
CA GLU A 256 5.58 -6.43 15.65
C GLU A 256 4.70 -5.25 15.20
N GLU A 257 3.48 -5.23 15.70
CA GLU A 257 2.51 -4.14 15.53
C GLU A 257 2.49 -3.54 14.11
N PRO A 258 2.10 -4.32 13.08
CA PRO A 258 2.09 -3.83 11.71
C PRO A 258 1.22 -2.59 11.50
N GLU A 259 0.25 -2.37 12.39
CA GLU A 259 -0.66 -1.23 12.41
C GLU A 259 -0.05 0.05 12.99
N SER A 260 1.13 0.00 13.60
CA SER A 260 1.75 1.16 14.23
C SER A 260 1.85 2.34 13.25
N SER A 261 1.39 3.51 13.68
CA SER A 261 1.34 4.74 12.87
C SER A 261 0.35 4.72 11.70
N LEU A 262 -0.63 3.80 11.70
CA LEU A 262 -1.69 3.75 10.68
C LEU A 262 -3.01 4.31 11.20
N GLU A 263 -3.76 4.94 10.31
CA GLU A 263 -5.18 5.21 10.52
C GLU A 263 -5.96 3.88 10.57
N MET A 264 -7.03 3.82 11.36
CA MET A 264 -7.84 2.62 11.57
C MET A 264 -8.26 1.95 10.25
N SER A 265 -8.75 2.73 9.28
CA SER A 265 -9.17 2.19 7.97
C SER A 265 -8.02 1.51 7.24
N LYS A 266 -6.82 2.07 7.33
CA LYS A 266 -5.62 1.50 6.71
C LYS A 266 -5.10 0.27 7.45
N ALA A 267 -5.34 0.18 8.75
CA ALA A 267 -5.03 -1.01 9.53
C ALA A 267 -5.89 -2.20 9.10
N PHE A 268 -7.20 -2.01 8.81
CA PHE A 268 -8.07 -3.06 8.28
C PHE A 268 -7.65 -3.49 6.86
N ASP A 269 -7.34 -2.54 5.97
CA ASP A 269 -6.83 -2.85 4.63
C ASP A 269 -5.55 -3.70 4.72
N LEU A 270 -4.61 -3.31 5.60
CA LEU A 270 -3.35 -4.01 5.80
C LEU A 270 -3.57 -5.41 6.41
N ALA A 271 -4.41 -5.52 7.43
CA ALA A 271 -4.73 -6.80 8.07
C ALA A 271 -5.27 -7.81 7.03
N LYS A 272 -6.17 -7.36 6.16
CA LYS A 272 -6.69 -8.19 5.07
C LYS A 272 -5.57 -8.64 4.12
N GLN A 273 -4.62 -7.78 3.77
CA GLN A 273 -3.47 -8.15 2.93
C GLN A 273 -2.57 -9.19 3.60
N PHE A 274 -2.36 -9.11 4.92
CA PHE A 274 -1.65 -10.15 5.68
C PHE A 274 -2.34 -11.49 5.57
N GLU A 275 -3.68 -11.53 5.64
CA GLU A 275 -4.46 -12.75 5.52
C GLU A 275 -4.50 -13.31 4.08
N THR A 276 -4.73 -12.46 3.08
CA THR A 276 -5.08 -12.90 1.71
C THR A 276 -3.90 -12.93 0.75
N ASP A 277 -2.91 -12.07 0.92
CA ASP A 277 -1.83 -11.88 -0.05
C ASP A 277 -0.47 -12.32 0.49
N PHE A 278 0.00 -11.72 1.58
CA PHE A 278 1.33 -12.00 2.10
C PHE A 278 1.47 -13.42 2.66
N SER A 279 0.39 -14.01 3.21
CA SER A 279 0.39 -15.38 3.73
C SER A 279 0.50 -16.48 2.66
N LYS A 280 0.34 -16.15 1.37
CA LYS A 280 0.45 -17.14 0.29
C LYS A 280 1.86 -17.70 0.18
N GLU A 281 2.85 -16.82 0.26
CA GLU A 281 4.27 -17.14 0.07
C GLU A 281 5.03 -17.21 1.40
N ASN A 282 4.45 -16.67 2.50
CA ASN A 282 5.12 -16.51 3.76
C ASN A 282 4.36 -17.17 4.91
N GLN A 283 5.06 -17.64 5.94
CA GLN A 283 4.48 -17.94 7.23
C GLN A 283 4.69 -16.76 8.16
N ILE A 284 3.62 -16.25 8.77
CA ILE A 284 3.63 -14.96 9.47
C ILE A 284 3.28 -15.15 10.94
N PHE A 285 4.09 -14.57 11.80
CA PHE A 285 3.84 -14.38 13.22
C PHE A 285 3.77 -12.88 13.48
N LEU A 286 2.68 -12.37 14.04
CA LEU A 286 2.56 -10.95 14.32
C LEU A 286 2.02 -10.69 15.73
N THR A 287 2.44 -9.56 16.29
CA THR A 287 1.86 -9.02 17.52
C THR A 287 1.00 -7.83 17.19
N THR A 288 -0.11 -7.66 17.90
CA THR A 288 -1.02 -6.55 17.66
C THR A 288 -1.77 -6.11 18.89
N HIS A 289 -2.17 -4.85 18.89
CA HIS A 289 -3.17 -4.24 19.76
C HIS A 289 -4.39 -3.75 18.96
N SER A 290 -4.37 -3.88 17.63
CA SER A 290 -5.39 -3.32 16.74
C SER A 290 -6.60 -4.24 16.61
N PRO A 291 -7.82 -3.68 16.71
CA PRO A 291 -9.03 -4.40 16.37
C PRO A 291 -9.02 -5.01 14.97
N ALA A 292 -8.34 -4.37 14.02
CA ALA A 292 -8.25 -4.82 12.62
C ALA A 292 -7.60 -6.21 12.49
N PHE A 293 -6.51 -6.45 13.22
CA PHE A 293 -5.82 -7.74 13.22
C PHE A 293 -6.49 -8.75 14.15
N TYR A 294 -7.17 -8.29 15.21
CA TYR A 294 -7.96 -9.15 16.07
C TYR A 294 -9.10 -9.81 15.30
N ASP A 295 -9.70 -9.10 14.36
CA ASP A 295 -10.87 -9.56 13.62
C ASP A 295 -10.54 -10.56 12.48
N LEU A 296 -9.27 -10.77 12.14
CA LEU A 296 -8.89 -11.79 11.15
C LEU A 296 -9.50 -13.14 11.50
N ALA A 297 -10.20 -13.80 10.57
CA ALA A 297 -11.00 -15.00 10.83
C ALA A 297 -10.83 -16.11 9.78
N GLY A 298 -9.84 -15.98 8.88
CA GLY A 298 -9.59 -16.98 7.83
C GLY A 298 -9.17 -18.33 8.38
N ILE A 299 -9.40 -19.38 7.60
CA ILE A 299 -9.03 -20.78 7.93
C ILE A 299 -7.52 -20.91 8.19
N SER A 300 -6.71 -20.06 7.56
CA SER A 300 -5.25 -20.03 7.69
C SER A 300 -4.75 -19.18 8.85
N VAL A 301 -5.64 -18.60 9.66
CA VAL A 301 -5.31 -17.73 10.80
C VAL A 301 -5.46 -18.48 12.11
N THR A 302 -4.46 -18.35 13.00
CA THR A 302 -4.57 -18.76 14.40
C THR A 302 -4.32 -17.56 15.29
N LYS A 303 -5.19 -17.35 16.25
CA LYS A 303 -5.08 -16.27 17.23
C LYS A 303 -4.64 -16.82 18.58
N TRP A 304 -3.74 -16.10 19.22
CA TRP A 304 -3.15 -16.45 20.49
C TRP A 304 -3.37 -15.33 21.50
N HIS A 305 -3.98 -15.67 22.63
CA HIS A 305 -4.09 -14.76 23.76
C HIS A 305 -2.82 -14.82 24.60
N VAL A 306 -2.13 -13.72 24.72
CA VAL A 306 -0.89 -13.59 25.49
C VAL A 306 -1.14 -12.77 26.73
N ARG A 307 -0.92 -13.39 27.90
CA ARG A 307 -1.16 -12.79 29.22
C ARG A 307 0.10 -12.80 30.07
N SER A 308 0.21 -11.79 30.93
CA SER A 308 1.18 -11.79 32.02
C SER A 308 0.54 -12.36 33.25
N ILE A 309 1.12 -13.42 33.79
CA ILE A 309 0.65 -14.07 35.03
C ILE A 309 1.74 -14.09 36.10
N GLU A 310 1.37 -13.86 37.34
CA GLU A 310 2.32 -13.91 38.44
C GLU A 310 2.72 -15.36 38.72
N SER A 311 4.01 -15.59 38.97
CA SER A 311 4.57 -16.88 39.33
C SER A 311 4.67 -17.04 40.84
N ASN A 312 4.95 -18.25 41.31
CA ASN A 312 5.19 -18.54 42.74
C ASN A 312 6.41 -17.77 43.31
N THR A 313 7.25 -17.17 42.48
CA THR A 313 8.40 -16.38 42.88
C THR A 313 8.12 -14.87 42.90
N SER A 314 6.85 -14.46 42.83
CA SER A 314 6.41 -13.05 42.71
C SER A 314 7.00 -12.33 41.49
N GLU A 315 7.45 -13.07 40.50
CA GLU A 315 7.84 -12.57 39.20
C GLU A 315 6.77 -12.87 38.17
N TYR A 316 6.71 -12.08 37.11
CA TYR A 316 5.71 -12.30 36.05
C TYR A 316 6.24 -13.19 34.93
N LYS A 317 5.38 -14.06 34.42
CA LYS A 317 5.64 -14.94 33.28
C LYS A 317 4.55 -14.81 32.23
N THR A 318 4.92 -15.03 30.98
CA THR A 318 3.99 -15.05 29.84
C THR A 318 3.25 -16.38 29.76
N SER A 319 1.93 -16.32 29.68
CA SER A 319 1.05 -17.43 29.28
C SER A 319 0.52 -17.16 27.88
N VAL A 320 0.42 -18.22 27.06
CA VAL A 320 -0.08 -18.12 25.68
C VAL A 320 -1.11 -19.22 25.45
N ASP A 321 -2.32 -18.83 25.12
CA ASP A 321 -3.46 -19.74 24.91
C ASP A 321 -4.09 -19.46 23.53
N VAL A 322 -4.58 -20.53 22.86
CA VAL A 322 -5.30 -20.39 21.59
C VAL A 322 -6.68 -19.80 21.84
N ILE A 323 -7.06 -18.81 21.04
CA ILE A 323 -8.43 -18.28 21.01
C ILE A 323 -9.24 -19.14 20.03
N GLU A 324 -10.08 -20.05 20.55
CA GLU A 324 -10.88 -20.97 19.72
C GLU A 324 -12.21 -20.36 19.26
N ASN A 325 -12.76 -19.41 19.99
CA ASN A 325 -14.03 -18.74 19.67
C ASN A 325 -13.89 -17.22 19.74
N ASN A 326 -14.28 -16.52 18.68
CA ASN A 326 -14.32 -15.05 18.63
C ASN A 326 -15.32 -14.42 19.63
N GLY A 327 -16.11 -15.22 20.38
CA GLY A 327 -17.12 -14.74 21.30
C GLY A 327 -16.68 -14.62 22.76
N ILE A 328 -15.49 -15.11 23.13
CA ILE A 328 -14.96 -14.93 24.48
C ILE A 328 -14.09 -13.69 24.51
N ILE A 329 -14.73 -12.55 24.72
CA ILE A 329 -14.06 -11.30 25.02
C ILE A 329 -13.57 -11.43 26.47
N ASP A 330 -12.31 -11.77 26.65
CA ASP A 330 -11.67 -11.76 27.97
C ASP A 330 -11.46 -10.28 28.36
N GLU A 331 -11.87 -9.92 29.58
CA GLU A 331 -11.65 -8.56 30.12
C GLU A 331 -10.17 -8.15 30.06
N SER A 332 -9.25 -9.12 30.08
CA SER A 332 -7.81 -8.92 29.94
C SER A 332 -7.35 -8.43 28.57
N LEU A 333 -8.18 -8.57 27.51
CA LEU A 333 -7.93 -7.99 26.19
C LEU A 333 -8.20 -6.47 26.15
N GLY A 334 -8.81 -5.94 27.21
CA GLY A 334 -9.15 -4.54 27.36
C GLY A 334 -10.18 -4.06 26.33
N ILE A 335 -10.16 -2.75 26.04
CA ILE A 335 -11.12 -2.12 25.11
C ILE A 335 -11.03 -2.67 23.68
N ALA A 336 -9.88 -3.23 23.29
CA ALA A 336 -9.68 -3.73 21.93
C ALA A 336 -10.68 -4.82 21.54
N GLY A 337 -10.95 -5.78 22.42
CA GLY A 337 -11.93 -6.85 22.18
C GLY A 337 -13.37 -6.34 22.09
N LEU A 338 -13.73 -5.37 22.95
CA LEU A 338 -15.06 -4.77 22.96
C LEU A 338 -15.35 -3.90 21.73
N VAL A 339 -14.30 -3.24 21.23
CA VAL A 339 -14.42 -2.29 20.09
C VAL A 339 -14.24 -2.99 18.73
N ALA A 340 -13.60 -4.16 18.68
CA ALA A 340 -13.28 -4.84 17.43
C ALA A 340 -14.51 -5.08 16.55
N SER A 341 -15.57 -5.67 17.08
CA SER A 341 -16.82 -5.92 16.33
C SER A 341 -17.46 -4.63 15.85
N ARG A 342 -17.50 -3.61 16.70
CA ARG A 342 -18.07 -2.30 16.35
C ARG A 342 -17.20 -1.55 15.34
N ALA A 343 -15.89 -1.61 15.49
CA ALA A 343 -14.95 -1.03 14.53
C ALA A 343 -15.07 -1.69 13.16
N LYS A 344 -15.25 -3.02 13.10
CA LYS A 344 -15.50 -3.74 11.86
C LYS A 344 -16.79 -3.32 11.18
N GLU A 345 -17.92 -3.29 11.92
CA GLU A 345 -19.20 -2.83 11.36
C GLU A 345 -19.07 -1.42 10.77
N LEU A 346 -18.43 -0.50 11.50
CA LEU A 346 -18.21 0.86 11.02
C LEU A 346 -17.29 0.90 9.80
N TYR A 347 -16.23 0.09 9.78
CA TYR A 347 -15.35 -0.02 8.63
C TYR A 347 -16.08 -0.53 7.39
N GLU A 348 -16.88 -1.60 7.51
CA GLU A 348 -17.68 -2.14 6.42
C GLU A 348 -18.69 -1.09 5.91
N GLN A 349 -19.36 -0.36 6.81
CA GLN A 349 -20.26 0.73 6.43
C GLN A 349 -19.51 1.85 5.67
N ILE A 350 -18.35 2.27 6.15
CA ILE A 350 -17.52 3.28 5.49
C ILE A 350 -17.04 2.78 4.12
N SER A 351 -16.65 1.51 4.02
CA SER A 351 -16.22 0.91 2.76
C SER A 351 -17.35 0.89 1.75
N HIS A 352 -18.53 0.43 2.15
CA HIS A 352 -19.72 0.45 1.30
C HIS A 352 -20.11 1.86 0.84
N LEU A 353 -20.01 2.86 1.73
CA LEU A 353 -20.29 4.25 1.39
C LEU A 353 -19.25 4.80 0.39
N LYS A 354 -17.98 4.49 0.56
CA LYS A 354 -16.91 4.88 -0.40
C LYS A 354 -17.08 4.22 -1.76
N ASP A 355 -17.48 2.95 -1.79
CA ASP A 355 -17.75 2.25 -3.05
C ASP A 355 -19.00 2.81 -3.75
N ALA A 356 -20.03 3.15 -2.99
CA ALA A 356 -21.21 3.83 -3.49
C ALA A 356 -20.89 5.24 -4.03
N GLU A 357 -20.10 6.02 -3.29
CA GLU A 357 -19.60 7.33 -3.71
C GLU A 357 -18.78 7.22 -5.01
N LYS A 358 -17.85 6.26 -5.09
CA LYS A 358 -17.05 6.01 -6.29
C LYS A 358 -17.91 5.59 -7.48
N LYS A 359 -18.94 4.77 -7.25
CA LYS A 359 -19.89 4.35 -8.28
C LYS A 359 -20.75 5.53 -8.76
N ILE A 360 -21.23 6.36 -7.83
CA ILE A 360 -22.00 7.58 -8.14
C ILE A 360 -21.10 8.59 -8.86
N SER A 361 -19.88 8.82 -8.40
CA SER A 361 -18.90 9.70 -9.05
C SER A 361 -18.54 9.20 -10.46
N GLY A 362 -18.41 7.87 -10.64
CA GLY A 362 -18.21 7.26 -11.95
C GLY A 362 -19.43 7.41 -12.87
N GLN A 363 -20.64 7.31 -12.34
CA GLN A 363 -21.89 7.55 -13.08
C GLN A 363 -22.06 9.03 -13.42
N LEU A 364 -21.73 9.95 -12.50
CA LEU A 364 -21.71 11.40 -12.76
C LEU A 364 -20.65 11.79 -13.79
N ALA A 365 -19.48 11.16 -13.77
CA ALA A 365 -18.42 11.38 -14.76
C ALA A 365 -18.80 10.82 -16.15
N SER A 366 -19.63 9.77 -16.21
CA SER A 366 -20.16 9.21 -17.47
C SER A 366 -21.42 9.92 -17.95
N ALA A 367 -22.18 10.57 -17.06
CA ALA A 367 -23.30 11.45 -17.41
C ALA A 367 -22.79 12.88 -17.64
N VAL A 368 -22.06 13.08 -18.74
CA VAL A 368 -21.65 14.41 -19.18
C VAL A 368 -22.91 15.14 -19.65
N ILE A 369 -23.60 15.83 -18.74
CA ILE A 369 -24.74 16.69 -19.07
C ILE A 369 -24.17 18.08 -19.35
N HIS A 370 -24.20 18.47 -20.63
CA HIS A 370 -23.84 19.83 -21.05
C HIS A 370 -24.88 20.83 -20.50
N GLN A 371 -24.45 22.06 -20.20
CA GLN A 371 -25.35 23.11 -19.70
C GLN A 371 -25.60 24.18 -20.75
N VAL A 372 -26.83 24.55 -20.92
CA VAL A 372 -27.27 25.65 -21.79
C VAL A 372 -27.94 26.72 -20.93
N LEU A 373 -27.24 27.81 -20.70
CA LEU A 373 -27.72 28.95 -19.97
C LEU A 373 -28.55 29.86 -20.91
N VAL A 374 -29.76 30.17 -20.52
CA VAL A 374 -30.68 31.03 -21.30
C VAL A 374 -31.14 32.23 -20.46
N GLU A 375 -31.58 33.28 -21.10
CA GLU A 375 -31.99 34.51 -20.40
C GLU A 375 -33.22 34.31 -19.53
N GLY A 376 -34.29 33.70 -20.06
CA GLY A 376 -35.58 33.60 -19.41
C GLY A 376 -36.07 32.17 -19.21
N LEU A 377 -37.11 32.03 -18.34
CA LEU A 377 -37.84 30.78 -18.18
C LEU A 377 -38.62 30.40 -19.42
N THR A 378 -39.02 31.41 -20.22
CA THR A 378 -39.73 31.20 -21.49
C THR A 378 -38.82 30.50 -22.50
N ASP A 379 -37.57 30.95 -22.61
CA ASP A 379 -36.58 30.40 -23.55
C ASP A 379 -36.27 28.93 -23.18
N LYS A 380 -36.11 28.66 -21.89
CA LYS A 380 -35.97 27.31 -21.36
C LYS A 380 -37.10 26.41 -21.82
N LYS A 381 -38.37 26.84 -21.61
CA LYS A 381 -39.56 26.06 -21.97
C LYS A 381 -39.66 25.87 -23.48
N ILE A 382 -39.36 26.89 -24.27
CA ILE A 382 -39.38 26.80 -25.73
C ILE A 382 -38.37 25.79 -26.22
N LEU A 383 -37.14 25.85 -25.74
CA LEU A 383 -36.08 24.94 -26.16
C LEU A 383 -36.33 23.49 -25.73
N GLU A 384 -36.80 23.26 -24.49
CA GLU A 384 -37.18 21.94 -24.01
C GLU A 384 -38.35 21.35 -24.82
N THR A 385 -39.39 22.18 -25.14
CA THR A 385 -40.54 21.76 -25.93
C THR A 385 -40.11 21.46 -27.38
N ALA A 386 -39.28 22.28 -27.96
CA ALA A 386 -38.75 22.08 -29.29
C ALA A 386 -37.95 20.80 -29.40
N PHE A 387 -37.06 20.54 -28.40
CA PHE A 387 -36.27 19.30 -28.35
C PHE A 387 -37.21 18.08 -28.35
N ASN A 388 -38.16 18.02 -27.42
CA ASN A 388 -39.06 16.90 -27.27
C ASN A 388 -39.97 16.66 -28.51
N LYS A 389 -40.30 17.73 -29.24
CA LYS A 389 -41.09 17.61 -30.51
C LYS A 389 -40.24 17.16 -31.69
N LEU A 390 -39.02 17.63 -31.78
CA LEU A 390 -38.11 17.34 -32.91
C LEU A 390 -37.40 15.97 -32.75
N PHE A 391 -37.15 15.56 -31.52
CA PHE A 391 -36.41 14.35 -31.17
C PHE A 391 -37.18 13.49 -30.13
N PRO A 392 -38.35 12.98 -30.45
CA PRO A 392 -39.25 12.31 -29.48
C PRO A 392 -38.70 11.00 -28.91
N THR A 393 -37.69 10.40 -29.56
CA THR A 393 -37.03 9.14 -29.14
C THR A 393 -35.67 9.33 -28.50
N GLU A 394 -35.16 10.56 -28.46
CA GLU A 394 -33.84 10.85 -27.94
C GLU A 394 -33.91 11.40 -26.50
N THR A 395 -32.95 11.04 -25.68
CA THR A 395 -32.82 11.59 -24.32
C THR A 395 -32.11 12.94 -24.41
N LEU A 396 -32.62 13.94 -23.71
CA LEU A 396 -32.01 15.26 -23.63
C LEU A 396 -30.60 15.14 -23.02
N PHE A 397 -29.59 15.49 -23.79
CA PHE A 397 -28.17 15.38 -23.41
C PHE A 397 -27.61 16.69 -22.80
N CYS A 398 -28.45 17.70 -22.62
CA CYS A 398 -28.11 18.96 -21.98
C CYS A 398 -29.21 19.42 -21.03
N GLU A 399 -28.84 20.24 -20.06
CA GLU A 399 -29.74 20.91 -19.13
C GLU A 399 -29.91 22.38 -19.53
N PHE A 400 -31.16 22.84 -19.73
CA PHE A 400 -31.47 24.25 -19.94
C PHE A 400 -31.64 24.96 -18.60
N ILE A 401 -30.86 25.99 -18.34
CA ILE A 401 -30.87 26.74 -17.09
C ILE A 401 -31.22 28.20 -17.37
N SER A 402 -32.33 28.68 -16.83
CA SER A 402 -32.69 30.11 -16.90
C SER A 402 -31.90 30.93 -15.89
N THR A 403 -31.29 32.00 -16.33
CA THR A 403 -30.46 32.90 -15.50
C THR A 403 -31.22 34.13 -15.00
N GLY A 404 -32.41 34.39 -15.48
CA GLY A 404 -33.21 35.53 -15.08
C GLY A 404 -32.85 36.86 -15.77
N GLY A 405 -32.32 36.78 -16.99
CA GLY A 405 -32.02 37.91 -17.85
C GLY A 405 -30.58 38.00 -18.36
N ALA A 406 -30.38 38.75 -19.45
CA ALA A 406 -29.08 38.88 -20.12
C ALA A 406 -27.90 39.33 -19.19
N PRO A 407 -28.04 40.26 -18.24
CA PRO A 407 -26.97 40.63 -17.32
C PRO A 407 -26.56 39.48 -16.41
N ASN A 408 -27.52 38.67 -15.92
CA ASN A 408 -27.23 37.50 -15.06
C ASN A 408 -26.56 36.38 -15.85
N LEU A 409 -26.95 36.20 -17.11
CA LEU A 409 -26.28 35.28 -18.02
C LEU A 409 -24.80 35.68 -18.20
N THR A 410 -24.54 36.96 -18.47
CA THR A 410 -23.17 37.49 -18.58
C THR A 410 -22.37 37.30 -17.29
N TYR A 411 -22.97 37.55 -16.13
CA TYR A 411 -22.33 37.34 -14.83
C TYR A 411 -21.96 35.87 -14.63
N SER A 412 -22.88 34.96 -14.93
CA SER A 412 -22.64 33.50 -14.83
C SER A 412 -21.50 33.06 -15.74
N LEU A 413 -21.46 33.49 -17.00
CA LEU A 413 -20.39 33.15 -17.93
C LEU A 413 -19.03 33.71 -17.49
N LYS A 414 -19.00 34.92 -16.95
CA LYS A 414 -17.78 35.54 -16.39
C LYS A 414 -17.31 34.75 -15.14
N ALA A 415 -18.23 34.33 -14.27
CA ALA A 415 -17.92 33.51 -13.11
C ALA A 415 -17.30 32.16 -13.49
N TYR A 416 -17.83 31.49 -14.52
CA TYR A 416 -17.22 30.29 -15.06
C TYR A 416 -15.85 30.52 -15.70
N LYS A 417 -15.65 31.65 -16.38
CA LYS A 417 -14.36 32.03 -16.96
C LYS A 417 -13.26 32.23 -15.92
N THR A 418 -13.62 32.79 -14.75
CA THR A 418 -12.66 33.08 -13.67
C THR A 418 -12.30 31.87 -12.79
N GLN A 419 -13.08 30.80 -12.86
CA GLN A 419 -12.76 29.57 -12.17
C GLN A 419 -11.73 28.79 -13.01
N GLU A 420 -10.51 28.65 -12.51
CA GLU A 420 -9.43 27.83 -13.15
C GLU A 420 -9.72 26.31 -13.12
N LYS A 421 -10.98 25.93 -13.05
CA LYS A 421 -11.39 24.51 -13.03
C LYS A 421 -11.77 24.05 -14.44
N THR A 422 -11.21 22.92 -14.84
CA THR A 422 -11.61 22.18 -16.03
C THR A 422 -12.92 21.44 -15.71
N TYR A 423 -14.00 21.78 -16.41
CA TYR A 423 -15.27 21.06 -16.29
C TYR A 423 -15.31 19.88 -17.28
N PRO A 424 -15.85 18.72 -16.88
CA PRO A 424 -16.02 17.59 -17.80
C PRO A 424 -17.13 17.81 -18.82
N PHE A 425 -17.83 18.94 -18.78
CA PHE A 425 -18.97 19.31 -19.64
C PHE A 425 -18.75 20.70 -20.23
N SER A 426 -19.42 20.94 -21.34
CA SER A 426 -19.41 22.28 -21.98
C SER A 426 -20.59 23.11 -21.50
N ILE A 427 -20.39 24.41 -21.41
CA ILE A 427 -21.38 25.41 -21.03
C ILE A 427 -21.58 26.35 -22.20
N VAL A 428 -22.83 26.57 -22.59
CA VAL A 428 -23.21 27.48 -23.67
C VAL A 428 -24.19 28.52 -23.17
N GLY A 429 -23.85 29.79 -23.27
CA GLY A 429 -24.77 30.89 -23.00
C GLY A 429 -25.48 31.34 -24.29
N LEU A 430 -26.79 31.37 -24.26
CA LEU A 430 -27.64 31.82 -25.38
C LEU A 430 -28.35 33.13 -25.00
N TYR A 431 -28.01 34.20 -25.71
CA TYR A 431 -28.61 35.51 -25.59
C TYR A 431 -29.77 35.68 -26.57
N ASP A 432 -30.79 36.40 -26.17
CA ASP A 432 -31.85 36.82 -27.06
C ASP A 432 -31.34 37.82 -28.09
N ASN A 433 -31.98 37.81 -29.26
CA ASN A 433 -31.58 38.72 -30.36
C ASN A 433 -32.22 40.11 -30.22
N ASP A 434 -32.34 40.61 -29.00
CA ASP A 434 -32.82 41.94 -28.67
C ASP A 434 -31.69 42.92 -28.39
N GLN A 435 -32.01 44.15 -28.05
CA GLN A 435 -30.99 45.19 -27.79
C GLN A 435 -30.14 44.86 -26.55
N THR A 436 -30.79 44.28 -25.50
CA THR A 436 -30.15 43.96 -24.23
C THR A 436 -29.22 42.75 -24.39
N GLY A 437 -29.71 41.66 -25.00
CA GLY A 437 -28.91 40.46 -25.25
C GLY A 437 -27.69 40.72 -26.14
N ARG A 438 -27.88 41.49 -27.22
CA ARG A 438 -26.75 41.89 -28.09
C ARG A 438 -25.73 42.76 -27.34
N LYS A 439 -26.18 43.69 -26.50
CA LYS A 439 -25.29 44.52 -25.66
C LYS A 439 -24.49 43.64 -24.72
N GLU A 440 -25.12 42.76 -23.98
CA GLU A 440 -24.49 41.88 -23.02
C GLU A 440 -23.53 40.84 -23.69
N HIS A 441 -23.92 40.25 -24.81
CA HIS A 441 -23.03 39.42 -25.64
C HIS A 441 -21.76 40.14 -26.07
N SER A 442 -21.86 41.46 -26.30
CA SER A 442 -20.71 42.27 -26.69
C SER A 442 -19.60 42.34 -25.63
N ASN A 443 -19.86 41.97 -24.39
CA ASN A 443 -18.82 41.83 -23.34
C ASN A 443 -17.76 40.75 -23.66
N PHE A 444 -18.06 39.85 -24.61
CA PHE A 444 -17.16 38.79 -25.02
C PHE A 444 -16.50 39.02 -26.39
N LYS A 445 -16.40 40.29 -26.84
CA LYS A 445 -15.79 40.67 -28.17
C LYS A 445 -14.38 40.16 -28.34
N GLU A 446 -13.60 40.07 -27.26
CA GLU A 446 -12.20 39.61 -27.28
C GLU A 446 -12.06 38.09 -27.37
N SER A 447 -13.17 37.34 -27.19
CA SER A 447 -13.17 35.88 -27.31
C SER A 447 -13.16 35.44 -28.76
N THR A 448 -12.64 34.23 -29.01
CA THR A 448 -12.50 33.65 -30.34
C THR A 448 -13.85 33.57 -31.06
N LEU A 449 -14.00 34.20 -32.19
CA LEU A 449 -15.22 34.16 -33.00
C LEU A 449 -15.27 32.82 -33.76
N LEU A 450 -16.28 32.02 -33.51
CA LEU A 450 -16.45 30.71 -34.15
C LEU A 450 -17.32 30.77 -35.41
N THR A 451 -18.29 31.72 -35.44
CA THR A 451 -19.20 31.88 -36.61
C THR A 451 -19.37 33.34 -36.97
N PRO A 452 -19.68 33.64 -38.27
CA PRO A 452 -19.94 35.00 -38.71
C PRO A 452 -21.10 35.69 -37.98
N HIS A 453 -21.98 34.90 -37.34
CA HIS A 453 -23.21 35.36 -36.67
C HIS A 453 -23.05 35.55 -35.15
N GLY A 454 -21.80 35.55 -34.64
CA GLY A 454 -21.56 35.95 -33.26
C GLY A 454 -21.42 34.82 -32.23
N PHE A 455 -21.37 33.56 -32.63
CA PHE A 455 -20.99 32.49 -31.70
C PHE A 455 -19.49 32.62 -31.37
N ARG A 456 -19.17 32.58 -30.05
CA ARG A 456 -17.81 32.80 -29.55
C ARG A 456 -17.41 31.71 -28.59
N GLU A 457 -16.15 31.35 -28.60
CA GLU A 457 -15.52 30.50 -27.62
C GLU A 457 -14.80 31.37 -26.59
N ILE A 458 -15.27 31.30 -25.33
CA ILE A 458 -14.76 32.10 -24.23
C ILE A 458 -13.58 31.40 -23.56
N VAL A 459 -13.70 30.08 -23.37
CA VAL A 459 -12.65 29.20 -22.85
C VAL A 459 -12.58 27.97 -23.76
N ASN A 460 -11.39 27.62 -24.16
CA ASN A 460 -11.10 26.60 -25.16
C ASN A 460 -11.80 25.26 -24.85
N ASN A 461 -12.65 24.81 -25.77
CA ASN A 461 -13.45 23.57 -25.72
C ASN A 461 -14.42 23.43 -24.53
N GLN A 462 -14.72 24.48 -23.77
CA GLN A 462 -15.52 24.40 -22.56
C GLN A 462 -16.63 25.43 -22.41
N LEU A 463 -16.35 26.68 -22.70
CA LEU A 463 -17.28 27.79 -22.45
C LEU A 463 -17.54 28.58 -23.73
N TYR A 464 -18.79 28.68 -24.08
CA TYR A 464 -19.24 29.29 -25.32
C TYR A 464 -20.35 30.30 -25.06
N CYS A 465 -20.52 31.27 -25.94
CA CYS A 465 -21.71 32.10 -25.98
C CYS A 465 -22.16 32.44 -27.41
N GLY A 466 -23.44 32.69 -27.58
CA GLY A 466 -24.01 33.06 -28.86
C GLY A 466 -25.32 33.82 -28.70
N VAL A 467 -25.79 34.44 -29.78
CA VAL A 467 -27.07 35.11 -29.85
C VAL A 467 -28.04 34.25 -30.65
N LEU A 468 -29.27 34.07 -30.16
CA LEU A 468 -30.34 33.40 -30.91
C LEU A 468 -30.65 34.22 -32.18
N VAL A 469 -30.49 33.62 -33.36
CA VAL A 469 -30.72 34.28 -34.65
C VAL A 469 -32.02 33.77 -35.29
N ALA A 470 -32.61 34.63 -36.13
CA ALA A 470 -33.87 34.29 -36.84
C ALA A 470 -33.69 33.08 -37.78
N PRO A 471 -34.74 32.31 -38.04
CA PRO A 471 -34.70 31.02 -38.79
C PRO A 471 -34.03 31.10 -40.16
N GLU A 472 -34.10 32.21 -40.84
CA GLU A 472 -33.55 32.43 -42.18
C GLU A 472 -32.00 32.27 -42.26
N PHE A 473 -31.31 32.50 -41.16
CA PHE A 473 -29.86 32.37 -41.05
C PHE A 473 -29.38 31.05 -40.46
N LEU A 474 -30.27 30.23 -39.92
CA LEU A 474 -29.92 29.01 -39.19
C LEU A 474 -29.26 27.96 -40.06
N LYS A 475 -29.60 27.84 -41.33
CA LYS A 475 -29.00 26.87 -42.25
C LYS A 475 -27.50 27.11 -42.45
N ILE A 476 -27.09 28.38 -42.56
CA ILE A 476 -25.69 28.76 -42.73
C ILE A 476 -24.90 28.53 -41.46
N VAL A 477 -25.54 28.78 -40.28
CA VAL A 477 -24.94 28.55 -38.97
C VAL A 477 -24.74 27.06 -38.74
N THR A 478 -25.71 26.22 -39.09
CA THR A 478 -25.64 24.76 -38.88
C THR A 478 -24.51 24.14 -39.70
N ASP A 479 -24.31 24.56 -40.94
CA ASP A 479 -23.26 24.01 -41.78
C ASP A 479 -21.83 24.41 -41.28
N SER A 480 -21.67 25.65 -40.80
CA SER A 480 -20.42 26.14 -40.24
C SER A 480 -20.08 25.48 -38.90
N ILE A 481 -21.08 25.24 -38.06
CA ILE A 481 -20.96 24.61 -36.75
C ILE A 481 -20.73 23.10 -36.87
N ASN A 482 -21.37 22.43 -37.81
CA ASN A 482 -21.10 21.02 -38.13
C ASN A 482 -19.64 20.77 -38.55
N GLN A 483 -18.98 21.74 -39.13
CA GLN A 483 -17.56 21.65 -39.48
C GLN A 483 -16.65 21.76 -38.25
N ILE A 484 -17.04 22.58 -37.26
CA ILE A 484 -16.27 22.83 -36.03
C ILE A 484 -16.53 21.75 -34.99
N LEU A 485 -17.76 21.27 -34.88
CA LEU A 485 -18.21 20.33 -33.83
C LEU A 485 -18.10 18.85 -34.23
N ARG A 486 -17.68 18.50 -35.45
CA ARG A 486 -17.33 17.10 -35.79
C ARG A 486 -16.26 16.49 -34.89
N LYS A 487 -15.61 17.29 -34.06
CA LYS A 487 -14.60 16.86 -33.05
C LYS A 487 -15.17 16.71 -31.64
N SER A 488 -16.41 17.07 -31.37
CA SER A 488 -17.06 16.91 -30.08
C SER A 488 -18.55 16.54 -30.30
N ASN A 489 -19.12 15.72 -29.41
CA ASN A 489 -20.52 15.24 -29.47
C ASN A 489 -21.60 16.36 -29.40
N PHE A 490 -21.24 17.59 -29.74
CA PHE A 490 -22.07 18.82 -29.68
C PHE A 490 -23.02 19.00 -30.87
N LEU A 491 -22.96 18.10 -31.85
CA LEU A 491 -23.69 18.17 -33.12
C LEU A 491 -25.22 18.26 -32.95
N CYS A 492 -25.77 17.85 -31.83
CA CYS A 492 -27.22 17.78 -31.64
C CYS A 492 -27.88 19.09 -31.18
N LEU A 493 -27.19 19.91 -30.36
CA LEU A 493 -27.75 21.17 -29.84
C LEU A 493 -28.06 22.22 -30.88
N LEU A 494 -27.24 22.31 -31.91
CA LEU A 494 -27.36 23.31 -32.94
C LEU A 494 -28.33 22.90 -34.06
N SER A 495 -28.54 21.60 -34.23
CA SER A 495 -29.61 21.12 -35.09
C SER A 495 -31.03 21.43 -34.51
N ILE A 496 -31.14 21.58 -33.19
CA ILE A 496 -32.36 22.00 -32.51
C ILE A 496 -32.69 23.47 -32.86
N CYS A 497 -31.71 24.35 -32.71
CA CYS A 497 -31.87 25.77 -33.05
C CYS A 497 -32.17 26.00 -34.54
N SER A 498 -31.70 25.11 -35.44
CA SER A 498 -31.90 25.25 -36.89
C SER A 498 -33.27 24.79 -37.40
N ARG A 499 -34.07 24.13 -36.56
CA ARG A 499 -35.36 23.55 -36.95
C ARG A 499 -36.58 24.13 -36.20
N ILE A 500 -36.39 25.17 -35.41
CA ILE A 500 -37.48 25.90 -34.77
C ILE A 500 -38.10 26.83 -35.83
N PRO A 501 -39.41 26.70 -36.14
CA PRO A 501 -40.08 27.53 -37.16
C PRO A 501 -40.17 29.01 -36.77
#